data_fff1c654dc774a1e0b6e543644a0e090
#
_entry.id   fff1c654dc774a1e0b6e543644a0e090
#
_cell.length_a   1.000
_cell.length_b   1.000
_cell.length_c   1.000
_cell.angle_alpha   90.00
_cell.angle_beta   90.00
_cell.angle_gamma   90.00
#
_symmetry.space_group_name_H-M   'P 1'
#
loop_
_entity.id
_entity.type
_entity.pdbx_description
1 polymer ?
#
loop_
_entity_poly.entity_id
_entity_poly.type
_entity_poly.pdbx_seq_one_letter_code
_entity_poly.pdbx_strand_id
1 'polypeptide(L)'
;MDITGYTKWQYKTINASILKSIGHQELIYYVEILSPWPVSNRDLVVHLRIEQNSITEITQFHCRGIPDYIPAKEGVSRVPMSRSTWHVEPIANNKLKIEYTMEIDPSGSVPAWLMNKLSAEGPYESFFALKNSILSRNYSKADAPF
;
A
#
# COMPACT_ATOMS: atom_id res chain seq x y z
N MET A 1 9.63 3.85 5.86
CA MET A 1 8.43 3.84 5.00
C MET A 1 7.35 4.75 5.60
N ASP A 2 6.83 5.69 4.83
CA ASP A 2 5.85 6.68 5.33
C ASP A 2 4.41 6.15 5.15
N ILE A 3 3.97 5.27 6.04
CA ILE A 3 2.60 4.72 6.00
C ILE A 3 1.57 5.85 6.20
N THR A 4 1.84 6.81 7.07
CA THR A 4 0.92 7.92 7.34
C THR A 4 0.75 8.83 6.12
N GLY A 5 1.73 8.85 5.24
CA GLY A 5 1.67 9.55 3.95
C GLY A 5 0.82 8.86 2.86
N TYR A 6 0.32 7.65 3.09
CA TYR A 6 -0.51 6.93 2.11
C TYR A 6 -1.75 7.71 1.69
N THR A 7 -2.36 8.44 2.59
CA THR A 7 -3.50 9.33 2.29
C THR A 7 -3.21 10.41 1.25
N LYS A 8 -1.92 10.68 0.97
CA LYS A 8 -1.49 11.71 0.00
C LYS A 8 -1.30 11.18 -1.41
N TRP A 9 -1.04 9.88 -1.56
CA TRP A 9 -0.71 9.32 -2.87
C TRP A 9 -1.42 8.00 -3.19
N GLN A 10 -1.79 7.19 -2.20
CA GLN A 10 -2.50 5.96 -2.47
C GLN A 10 -3.98 6.24 -2.77
N TYR A 11 -4.45 5.75 -3.90
CA TYR A 11 -5.79 6.03 -4.42
C TYR A 11 -6.89 5.80 -3.38
N LYS A 12 -7.68 6.85 -3.16
CA LYS A 12 -8.83 6.86 -2.22
C LYS A 12 -8.54 6.41 -0.79
N THR A 13 -7.30 6.37 -0.38
CA THR A 13 -6.96 6.11 1.02
C THR A 13 -7.33 7.32 1.87
N ILE A 14 -8.24 7.13 2.84
CA ILE A 14 -8.74 8.19 3.73
C ILE A 14 -8.16 8.09 5.14
N ASN A 15 -7.63 6.93 5.52
CA ASN A 15 -6.94 6.74 6.77
C ASN A 15 -5.79 5.74 6.61
N ALA A 16 -4.66 6.03 7.24
CA ALA A 16 -3.51 5.13 7.29
C ALA A 16 -2.74 5.34 8.59
N SER A 17 -2.48 4.27 9.32
CA SER A 17 -1.78 4.32 10.60
C SER A 17 -0.94 3.06 10.86
N ILE A 18 0.17 3.23 11.56
CA ILE A 18 0.99 2.11 12.03
C ILE A 18 0.35 1.57 13.32
N LEU A 19 0.03 0.29 13.33
CA LEU A 19 -0.51 -0.41 14.50
C LEU A 19 0.62 -0.96 15.37
N LYS A 20 1.69 -1.47 14.74
CA LYS A 20 2.83 -2.06 15.45
C LYS A 20 4.08 -1.98 14.59
N SER A 21 5.19 -1.52 15.17
CA SER A 21 6.54 -1.71 14.62
C SER A 21 7.15 -2.93 15.26
N ILE A 22 7.61 -3.90 14.45
CA ILE A 22 8.24 -5.13 14.91
C ILE A 22 9.75 -5.00 14.83
N GLY A 23 10.24 -4.24 13.87
CA GLY A 23 11.64 -3.95 13.65
C GLY A 23 11.82 -2.88 12.56
N HIS A 24 13.06 -2.68 12.12
CA HIS A 24 13.36 -1.69 11.06
C HIS A 24 12.72 -2.06 9.71
N GLN A 25 12.55 -3.34 9.45
CA GLN A 25 12.09 -3.88 8.16
C GLN A 25 10.74 -4.57 8.25
N GLU A 26 10.02 -4.43 9.38
CA GLU A 26 8.77 -5.15 9.61
C GLU A 26 7.81 -4.34 10.47
N LEU A 27 6.58 -4.20 9.99
CA LEU A 27 5.52 -3.49 10.70
C LEU A 27 4.12 -4.00 10.33
N ILE A 28 3.17 -3.67 11.18
CA ILE A 28 1.74 -3.88 10.94
C ILE A 28 1.08 -2.52 10.83
N TYR A 29 0.27 -2.32 9.77
CA TYR A 29 -0.43 -1.08 9.55
C TYR A 29 -1.89 -1.29 9.15
N TYR A 30 -2.67 -0.25 9.35
CA TYR A 30 -4.07 -0.15 8.98
C TYR A 30 -4.24 0.86 7.85
N VAL A 31 -5.12 0.55 6.91
CA VAL A 31 -5.59 1.51 5.90
C VAL A 31 -7.10 1.39 5.72
N GLU A 32 -7.76 2.53 5.48
CA GLU A 32 -9.17 2.60 5.09
C GLU A 32 -9.27 3.28 3.73
N ILE A 33 -10.03 2.66 2.84
CA ILE A 33 -10.21 3.06 1.44
C ILE A 33 -11.65 3.47 1.23
N LEU A 34 -11.85 4.67 0.70
CA LEU A 34 -13.15 5.21 0.34
C LEU A 34 -13.73 4.42 -0.83
N SER A 35 -14.95 3.95 -0.69
CA SER A 35 -15.73 3.33 -1.76
C SER A 35 -16.88 4.25 -2.18
N PRO A 36 -17.29 4.22 -3.47
CA PRO A 36 -18.45 5.00 -3.91
C PRO A 36 -19.73 4.42 -3.34
N TRP A 37 -20.66 5.31 -2.97
CA TRP A 37 -22.01 4.90 -2.56
C TRP A 37 -22.69 4.07 -3.66
N PRO A 38 -23.45 3.01 -3.34
CA PRO A 38 -23.88 2.53 -2.01
C PRO A 38 -22.93 1.50 -1.36
N VAL A 39 -21.71 1.39 -1.84
CA VAL A 39 -20.74 0.39 -1.38
C VAL A 39 -20.01 0.93 -0.15
N SER A 40 -19.99 0.15 0.94
CA SER A 40 -19.27 0.52 2.18
C SER A 40 -17.76 0.70 1.91
N ASN A 41 -17.11 1.57 2.69
CA ASN A 41 -15.65 1.65 2.72
C ASN A 41 -15.03 0.27 2.99
N ARG A 42 -13.80 0.08 2.54
CA ARG A 42 -13.00 -1.09 2.83
C ARG A 42 -11.85 -0.73 3.75
N ASP A 43 -11.52 -1.65 4.64
CA ASP A 43 -10.30 -1.52 5.41
C ASP A 43 -9.42 -2.78 5.31
N LEU A 44 -8.14 -2.57 5.52
CA LEU A 44 -7.15 -3.62 5.55
C LEU A 44 -6.27 -3.44 6.79
N VAL A 45 -5.93 -4.56 7.41
CA VAL A 45 -4.80 -4.65 8.31
C VAL A 45 -3.73 -5.46 7.61
N VAL A 46 -2.56 -4.91 7.48
CA VAL A 46 -1.49 -5.45 6.63
C VAL A 46 -0.22 -5.64 7.43
N HIS A 47 0.34 -6.83 7.35
CA HIS A 47 1.70 -7.13 7.77
C HIS A 47 2.64 -6.86 6.61
N LEU A 48 3.54 -5.92 6.81
CA LEU A 48 4.56 -5.53 5.84
C LEU A 48 5.92 -6.06 6.31
N ARG A 49 6.64 -6.69 5.39
CA ARG A 49 8.04 -7.07 5.54
C ARG A 49 8.84 -6.52 4.37
N ILE A 50 10.01 -5.96 4.67
CA ILE A 50 10.91 -5.35 3.69
C ILE A 50 12.17 -6.20 3.63
N GLU A 51 12.61 -6.51 2.42
CA GLU A 51 13.86 -7.21 2.15
C GLU A 51 14.69 -6.37 1.17
N GLN A 52 15.95 -6.12 1.51
CA GLN A 52 16.86 -5.41 0.62
C GLN A 52 18.13 -6.22 0.41
N ASN A 53 18.54 -6.34 -0.83
CA ASN A 53 19.82 -6.91 -1.21
C ASN A 53 20.91 -5.84 -1.07
N SER A 54 21.90 -6.06 -0.20
CA SER A 54 22.94 -5.09 0.10
C SER A 54 23.92 -4.81 -1.05
N ILE A 55 23.96 -5.68 -2.07
CA ILE A 55 24.86 -5.54 -3.23
C ILE A 55 24.16 -4.83 -4.37
N THR A 56 22.95 -5.27 -4.70
CA THR A 56 22.18 -4.75 -5.84
C THR A 56 21.25 -3.59 -5.47
N GLU A 57 21.07 -3.33 -4.18
CA GLU A 57 20.11 -2.36 -3.62
C GLU A 57 18.65 -2.62 -4.01
N ILE A 58 18.37 -3.76 -4.65
CA ILE A 58 17.00 -4.18 -4.95
C ILE A 58 16.26 -4.36 -3.65
N THR A 59 15.10 -3.69 -3.55
CA THR A 59 14.25 -3.74 -2.37
C THR A 59 12.91 -4.36 -2.71
N GLN A 60 12.47 -5.32 -1.90
CA GLN A 60 11.16 -5.94 -2.02
C GLN A 60 10.33 -5.64 -0.78
N PHE A 61 9.06 -5.29 -1.00
CA PHE A 61 8.07 -5.10 0.05
C PHE A 61 7.01 -6.18 -0.08
N HIS A 62 6.90 -7.03 0.92
CA HIS A 62 5.91 -8.09 0.99
C HIS A 62 4.80 -7.66 1.94
N CYS A 63 3.60 -7.47 1.38
CA CYS A 63 2.42 -7.08 2.13
C CYS A 63 1.43 -8.24 2.17
N ARG A 64 1.00 -8.62 3.37
CA ARG A 64 -0.01 -9.66 3.59
C ARG A 64 -1.12 -9.16 4.49
N GLY A 65 -2.36 -9.32 4.05
CA GLY A 65 -3.54 -9.05 4.88
C GLY A 65 -3.60 -9.99 6.08
N ILE A 66 -3.88 -9.41 7.24
CA ILE A 66 -4.10 -10.11 8.52
C ILE A 66 -5.41 -9.59 9.16
N PRO A 67 -6.57 -9.96 8.58
CA PRO A 67 -7.86 -9.33 8.87
C PRO A 67 -8.28 -9.41 10.34
N ASP A 68 -7.86 -10.46 11.05
CA ASP A 68 -8.26 -10.74 12.43
C ASP A 68 -7.36 -10.08 13.48
N TYR A 69 -6.37 -9.28 13.06
CA TYR A 69 -5.40 -8.67 13.98
C TYR A 69 -6.02 -7.63 14.92
N ILE A 70 -7.02 -6.87 14.43
CA ILE A 70 -7.85 -5.98 15.23
C ILE A 70 -9.33 -6.19 14.88
N PRO A 71 -10.27 -5.89 15.80
CA PRO A 71 -11.69 -5.98 15.54
C PRO A 71 -12.10 -5.19 14.28
N ALA A 72 -13.12 -5.70 13.57
CA ALA A 72 -13.72 -5.01 12.45
C ALA A 72 -14.41 -3.71 12.92
N LYS A 73 -14.35 -2.68 12.09
CA LYS A 73 -15.00 -1.39 12.33
C LYS A 73 -16.42 -1.42 11.81
N GLU A 74 -17.37 -0.92 12.60
CA GLU A 74 -18.76 -0.81 12.17
C GLU A 74 -18.90 0.08 10.91
N GLY A 75 -19.71 -0.36 9.96
CA GLY A 75 -19.95 0.34 8.70
C GLY A 75 -18.82 0.26 7.67
N VAL A 76 -17.73 -0.45 7.99
CA VAL A 76 -16.60 -0.67 7.08
C VAL A 76 -16.43 -2.16 6.83
N SER A 77 -16.23 -2.55 5.56
CA SER A 77 -16.03 -3.96 5.21
C SER A 77 -14.55 -4.32 5.27
N ARG A 78 -14.20 -5.22 6.20
CA ARG A 78 -12.84 -5.76 6.32
C ARG A 78 -12.51 -6.64 5.13
N VAL A 79 -11.42 -6.34 4.43
CA VAL A 79 -10.88 -7.17 3.35
C VAL A 79 -10.34 -8.48 3.93
N PRO A 80 -10.91 -9.65 3.58
CA PRO A 80 -10.54 -10.92 4.19
C PRO A 80 -9.21 -11.47 3.69
N MET A 81 -8.83 -11.14 2.46
CA MET A 81 -7.59 -11.61 1.85
C MET A 81 -6.98 -10.52 0.97
N SER A 82 -5.72 -10.23 1.23
CA SER A 82 -4.91 -9.40 0.35
C SER A 82 -3.46 -9.85 0.40
N ARG A 83 -2.80 -9.79 -0.74
CA ARG A 83 -1.37 -10.01 -0.87
C ARG A 83 -0.83 -9.07 -1.93
N SER A 84 0.26 -8.39 -1.64
CA SER A 84 0.94 -7.60 -2.66
C SER A 84 2.44 -7.62 -2.47
N THR A 85 3.14 -7.43 -3.57
CA THR A 85 4.61 -7.32 -3.59
C THR A 85 4.99 -6.10 -4.42
N TRP A 86 5.88 -5.28 -3.87
CA TRP A 86 6.57 -4.24 -4.58
C TRP A 86 8.00 -4.69 -4.83
N HIS A 87 8.47 -4.57 -6.03
CA HIS A 87 9.87 -4.77 -6.41
C HIS A 87 10.42 -3.44 -6.89
N VAL A 88 11.42 -2.93 -6.19
CA VAL A 88 12.04 -1.64 -6.48
C VAL A 88 13.51 -1.88 -6.81
N GLU A 89 13.88 -1.59 -8.04
CA GLU A 89 15.20 -1.82 -8.60
C GLU A 89 15.84 -0.49 -9.02
N PRO A 90 17.02 -0.12 -8.48
CA PRO A 90 17.80 0.98 -9.00
C PRO A 90 18.29 0.66 -10.43
N ILE A 91 18.06 1.58 -11.35
CA ILE A 91 18.55 1.48 -12.74
C ILE A 91 19.39 2.70 -13.09
N ALA A 92 20.05 2.66 -14.26
CA ALA A 92 20.92 3.74 -14.69
C ALA A 92 20.25 5.13 -14.65
N ASN A 93 21.04 6.20 -14.50
CA ASN A 93 20.62 7.60 -14.53
C ASN A 93 19.71 8.02 -13.36
N ASN A 94 19.98 7.54 -12.14
CA ASN A 94 19.19 7.85 -10.93
C ASN A 94 17.70 7.56 -11.08
N LYS A 95 17.36 6.50 -11.80
CA LYS A 95 15.98 6.05 -11.97
C LYS A 95 15.72 4.79 -11.17
N LEU A 96 14.47 4.60 -10.80
CA LEU A 96 13.97 3.38 -10.17
C LEU A 96 12.99 2.70 -11.12
N LYS A 97 13.14 1.37 -11.27
CA LYS A 97 12.11 0.52 -11.85
C LYS A 97 11.27 0.01 -10.69
N ILE A 98 9.95 0.18 -10.78
CA ILE A 98 9.01 -0.28 -9.77
C ILE A 98 8.03 -1.23 -10.43
N GLU A 99 7.94 -2.45 -9.90
CA GLU A 99 6.96 -3.45 -10.30
C GLU A 99 6.06 -3.73 -9.09
N TYR A 100 4.77 -3.82 -9.33
CA TYR A 100 3.76 -4.06 -8.30
C TYR A 100 2.81 -5.15 -8.72
N THR A 101 2.62 -6.13 -7.85
CA THR A 101 1.62 -7.18 -8.01
C THR A 101 0.67 -7.17 -6.82
N MET A 102 -0.62 -7.41 -7.07
CA MET A 102 -1.63 -7.45 -6.02
C MET A 102 -2.67 -8.51 -6.32
N GLU A 103 -3.01 -9.26 -5.30
CA GLU A 103 -4.13 -10.18 -5.23
C GLU A 103 -5.01 -9.75 -4.05
N ILE A 104 -6.30 -9.56 -4.27
CA ILE A 104 -7.22 -9.08 -3.26
C ILE A 104 -8.61 -9.68 -3.44
N ASP A 105 -9.21 -10.12 -2.31
CA ASP A 105 -10.64 -10.36 -2.23
C ASP A 105 -11.27 -9.11 -1.60
N PRO A 106 -12.07 -8.33 -2.33
CA PRO A 106 -12.59 -7.07 -1.84
C PRO A 106 -13.66 -7.20 -0.76
N SER A 107 -14.08 -8.42 -0.43
CA SER A 107 -15.21 -8.74 0.47
C SER A 107 -16.59 -8.30 -0.07
N GLY A 108 -17.59 -9.14 0.19
CA GLY A 108 -18.99 -8.87 -0.15
C GLY A 108 -19.28 -8.76 -1.65
N SER A 109 -20.49 -8.37 -1.96
CA SER A 109 -20.94 -8.19 -3.35
C SER A 109 -20.44 -6.85 -3.89
N VAL A 110 -19.30 -6.86 -4.55
CA VAL A 110 -18.81 -5.68 -5.29
C VAL A 110 -19.26 -5.80 -6.75
N PRO A 111 -20.01 -4.84 -7.29
CA PRO A 111 -20.42 -4.89 -8.69
C PRO A 111 -19.21 -4.97 -9.63
N ALA A 112 -19.31 -5.79 -10.69
CA ALA A 112 -18.22 -6.00 -11.64
C ALA A 112 -17.70 -4.70 -12.28
N TRP A 113 -18.58 -3.75 -12.57
CA TRP A 113 -18.17 -2.45 -13.10
C TRP A 113 -17.26 -1.67 -12.14
N LEU A 114 -17.52 -1.77 -10.82
CA LEU A 114 -16.69 -1.11 -9.81
C LEU A 114 -15.36 -1.83 -9.66
N MET A 115 -15.34 -3.16 -9.70
CA MET A 115 -14.09 -3.93 -9.69
C MET A 115 -13.20 -3.58 -10.87
N ASN A 116 -13.77 -3.53 -12.08
CA ASN A 116 -13.04 -3.16 -13.29
C ASN A 116 -12.47 -1.73 -13.18
N LYS A 117 -13.26 -0.79 -12.67
CA LYS A 117 -12.83 0.58 -12.46
C LYS A 117 -11.67 0.66 -11.45
N LEU A 118 -11.81 0.03 -10.29
CA LEU A 118 -10.79 0.06 -9.25
C LEU A 118 -9.50 -0.63 -9.68
N SER A 119 -9.59 -1.72 -10.45
CA SER A 119 -8.43 -2.46 -10.97
C SER A 119 -7.64 -1.67 -12.02
N ALA A 120 -8.32 -0.81 -12.79
CA ALA A 120 -7.67 0.02 -13.81
C ALA A 120 -7.19 1.37 -13.26
N GLU A 121 -8.07 2.10 -12.58
CA GLU A 121 -7.77 3.47 -12.10
C GLU A 121 -6.89 3.48 -10.85
N GLY A 122 -7.15 2.57 -9.90
CA GLY A 122 -6.48 2.57 -8.60
C GLY A 122 -4.95 2.53 -8.69
N PRO A 123 -4.36 1.54 -9.38
CA PRO A 123 -2.91 1.48 -9.57
C PRO A 123 -2.37 2.68 -10.35
N TYR A 124 -3.02 3.08 -11.44
CA TYR A 124 -2.58 4.20 -12.28
C TYR A 124 -2.49 5.50 -11.48
N GLU A 125 -3.56 5.89 -10.78
CA GLU A 125 -3.61 7.11 -9.98
C GLU A 125 -2.61 7.06 -8.82
N SER A 126 -2.48 5.90 -8.17
CA SER A 126 -1.51 5.72 -7.08
C SER A 126 -0.07 5.89 -7.57
N PHE A 127 0.30 5.27 -8.70
CA PHE A 127 1.65 5.40 -9.25
C PHE A 127 1.94 6.82 -9.75
N PHE A 128 0.95 7.48 -10.36
CA PHE A 128 1.09 8.86 -10.81
C PHE A 128 1.33 9.81 -9.62
N ALA A 129 0.51 9.68 -8.56
CA ALA A 129 0.66 10.47 -7.35
C ALA A 129 1.96 10.16 -6.59
N LEU A 130 2.36 8.88 -6.51
CA LEU A 130 3.62 8.47 -5.91
C LEU A 130 4.82 9.08 -6.63
N LYS A 131 4.85 9.02 -7.97
CA LYS A 131 5.89 9.65 -8.78
C LYS A 131 6.03 11.14 -8.48
N ASN A 132 4.91 11.87 -8.44
CA ASN A 132 4.91 13.29 -8.14
C ASN A 132 5.36 13.58 -6.70
N SER A 133 4.95 12.75 -5.76
CA SER A 133 5.37 12.85 -4.35
C SER A 133 6.89 12.65 -4.18
N ILE A 134 7.48 11.67 -4.87
CA ILE A 134 8.94 11.44 -4.85
C ILE A 134 9.69 12.62 -5.46
N LEU A 135 9.22 13.14 -6.59
CA LEU A 135 9.87 14.26 -7.28
C LEU A 135 9.79 15.58 -6.50
N SER A 136 8.72 15.77 -5.70
CA SER A 136 8.52 17.01 -4.93
C SER A 136 9.22 17.01 -3.57
N ARG A 137 9.66 15.87 -3.07
CA ARG A 137 10.36 15.76 -1.79
C ARG A 137 11.85 15.57 -2.03
N ASN A 138 12.66 16.50 -1.50
CA ASN A 138 14.10 16.29 -1.35
C ASN A 138 14.32 15.32 -0.16
N TYR A 139 14.27 14.02 -0.43
CA TYR A 139 14.67 13.03 0.57
C TYR A 139 16.19 13.11 0.74
N SER A 140 16.67 13.56 1.89
CA SER A 140 18.07 13.46 2.24
C SER A 140 18.43 12.02 2.64
N LYS A 141 19.70 11.62 2.45
CA LYS A 141 20.19 10.30 2.90
C LYS A 141 20.00 10.06 4.42
N ALA A 142 19.82 11.15 5.19
CA ALA A 142 19.59 11.08 6.65
C ALA A 142 18.18 10.55 7.01
N ASP A 143 17.23 10.61 6.08
CA ASP A 143 15.86 10.15 6.31
C ASP A 143 15.65 8.70 5.84
N ALA A 144 16.70 8.02 5.38
CA ALA A 144 16.63 6.61 5.03
C ALA A 144 16.53 5.78 6.32
N PRO A 145 15.49 4.95 6.49
CA PRO A 145 15.30 4.14 7.70
C PRO A 145 16.24 2.94 7.82
N PHE A 146 17.30 2.88 7.02
CA PHE A 146 18.26 1.76 6.95
C PHE A 146 19.69 2.21 7.18
#